data_ce70d390e303155d102c2dca70d9509c
#
_entry.id   ce70d390e303155d102c2dca70d9509c
#
_cell.length_a   1.000
_cell.length_b   1.000
_cell.length_c   1.000
_cell.angle_alpha   90.00
_cell.angle_beta   90.00
_cell.angle_gamma   90.00
#
_symmetry.space_group_name_H-M   'P 1'
#
loop_
_entity.id
_entity.type
_entity.pdbx_description
1 polymer ?
#
loop_
_entity_poly.entity_id
_entity_poly.type
_entity_poly.pdbx_seq_one_letter_code
_entity_poly.pdbx_strand_id
1 'polypeptide(L)'
;MKNQVLLFLLAFSLQVTAQEHLVSGVVTDATNTPIPGVNVMVKGTSKGTQTNFDGQYSIVAQKDQTLVFSFIGFETLEVKIGESKTVDVQMEESHEALEEVVIMGYATKKSERSLSYAVSDVLGGSVAGVSVTKEGDSKVYGNYRSGTLTAGEINDIENFGEWQEIIREKEFQKIKEDWGFHLENKLIVTVKDKNGKGVNNAKVSLYSANEHANTPEMTTKTDVFGKSILFKDVECNANSDYYYVQVVHNDKLFGKKIKSNVKEVVFSTEDLSSCNNLDIMFTIDATGSMGDEMEYLKEELKDIIGRIDNTVGEKRIAMTFYRDQGDEYVVKDFDFTSNLNEAQMNLNKQYAGGGGDYEEAVEKAMKIAMSKSWNENARARLMFLLLDAPPHLTEENIETIHQQIKIAQKEGIKIIPVVASGADKTVEMLMRFFSISTNGTYVFLTDDSGVGNPHLKPTTSKYEVEKLNDLIVRLIKKYANA
;
A
#
# COMPACT_ATOMS: atom_id res chain seq x y z
N MET A 1 59.33 63.04 10.55
CA MET A 1 57.91 62.79 10.33
C MET A 1 57.72 61.23 10.31
N LYS A 2 57.81 60.68 11.32
CA LYS A 2 57.28 60.22 12.58
C LYS A 2 55.97 59.47 12.36
N ASN A 3 56.07 58.13 12.42
CA ASN A 3 55.22 57.20 13.17
C ASN A 3 53.70 57.25 12.92
N GLN A 4 53.25 56.54 11.98
CA GLN A 4 51.95 55.86 12.03
C GLN A 4 52.10 54.45 11.43
N VAL A 5 52.97 53.66 11.98
CA VAL A 5 53.09 52.26 11.87
C VAL A 5 52.86 51.75 13.28
N LEU A 6 51.63 51.45 13.64
CA LEU A 6 51.31 50.55 14.74
C LEU A 6 49.82 50.68 15.07
N LEU A 7 48.98 49.93 14.44
CA LEU A 7 47.78 49.32 15.03
C LEU A 7 46.99 48.56 13.96
N PHE A 8 47.72 47.72 13.17
CA PHE A 8 47.05 46.63 12.48
C PHE A 8 47.43 45.34 13.19
N LEU A 9 47.27 45.39 14.53
CA LEU A 9 47.47 44.24 15.38
C LEU A 9 46.13 43.61 15.71
N LEU A 10 45.97 42.38 15.22
CA LEU A 10 45.19 41.31 15.83
C LEU A 10 43.71 41.58 16.09
N ALA A 11 42.95 41.54 15.04
CA ALA A 11 41.69 40.82 15.09
C ALA A 11 41.87 39.45 14.37
N PHE A 12 42.81 38.66 14.81
CA PHE A 12 42.82 37.23 14.52
C PHE A 12 41.73 36.64 15.43
N SER A 13 40.50 36.76 14.99
CA SER A 13 39.39 35.99 15.56
C SER A 13 39.76 34.53 15.40
N LEU A 14 40.09 33.87 16.49
CA LEU A 14 40.14 32.43 16.62
C LEU A 14 38.74 31.93 16.26
N GLN A 15 38.54 31.61 15.01
CA GLN A 15 37.45 30.73 14.61
C GLN A 15 37.83 29.35 15.15
N VAL A 16 37.36 29.06 16.36
CA VAL A 16 37.31 27.69 16.86
C VAL A 16 36.31 27.01 15.99
N THR A 17 36.76 26.41 14.88
CA THR A 17 35.96 25.45 14.12
C THR A 17 35.78 24.26 15.02
N ALA A 18 34.60 24.14 15.64
CA ALA A 18 34.22 22.95 16.35
C ALA A 18 34.27 21.78 15.34
N GLN A 19 35.21 20.87 15.54
CA GLN A 19 35.47 19.76 14.62
C GLN A 19 34.34 18.73 14.77
N GLU A 20 33.53 18.60 13.73
CA GLU A 20 32.55 17.50 13.66
C GLU A 20 33.27 16.16 13.51
N HIS A 21 32.84 15.17 14.26
CA HIS A 21 33.37 13.81 14.18
C HIS A 21 32.23 12.80 14.25
N LEU A 22 32.49 11.62 13.74
CA LEU A 22 31.54 10.52 13.79
C LEU A 22 31.51 9.94 15.20
N VAL A 23 30.34 9.98 15.84
CA VAL A 23 30.04 9.34 17.13
C VAL A 23 29.24 8.08 16.84
N SER A 24 29.60 6.96 17.45
CA SER A 24 28.90 5.69 17.29
C SER A 24 28.71 5.02 18.65
N GLY A 25 27.84 4.03 18.74
CA GLY A 25 27.60 3.25 19.95
C GLY A 25 26.50 2.23 19.76
N VAL A 26 26.20 1.52 20.85
CA VAL A 26 25.12 0.54 20.93
C VAL A 26 24.10 1.00 21.97
N VAL A 27 22.82 0.87 21.65
CA VAL A 27 21.70 1.11 22.56
C VAL A 27 21.11 -0.23 22.98
N THR A 28 21.01 -0.46 24.29
CA THR A 28 20.47 -1.68 24.89
C THR A 28 19.37 -1.36 25.91
N ASP A 29 18.56 -2.37 26.24
CA ASP A 29 17.66 -2.34 27.40
C ASP A 29 18.38 -2.67 28.72
N ALA A 30 17.64 -2.70 29.82
CA ALA A 30 18.16 -3.05 31.15
C ALA A 30 18.73 -4.48 31.24
N THR A 31 18.39 -5.37 30.28
CA THR A 31 18.89 -6.75 30.21
C THR A 31 20.08 -6.90 29.28
N ASN A 32 20.63 -5.79 28.75
CA ASN A 32 21.66 -5.72 27.71
C ASN A 32 21.23 -6.29 26.37
N THR A 33 19.92 -6.35 26.08
CA THR A 33 19.41 -6.72 24.76
C THR A 33 19.45 -5.50 23.86
N PRO A 34 20.04 -5.55 22.64
CA PRO A 34 20.05 -4.43 21.70
C PRO A 34 18.64 -3.97 21.34
N ILE A 35 18.42 -2.65 21.34
CA ILE A 35 17.13 -2.06 20.94
C ILE A 35 17.25 -1.49 19.53
N PRO A 36 16.60 -2.10 18.51
CA PRO A 36 16.54 -1.55 17.16
C PRO A 36 15.53 -0.41 17.06
N GLY A 37 15.78 0.54 16.16
CA GLY A 37 14.83 1.62 15.85
C GLY A 37 14.80 2.78 16.87
N VAL A 38 15.72 2.83 17.82
CA VAL A 38 15.84 3.97 18.73
C VAL A 38 16.22 5.22 17.96
N ASN A 39 15.46 6.31 18.12
CA ASN A 39 15.80 7.60 17.55
C ASN A 39 16.95 8.23 18.34
N VAL A 40 18.03 8.59 17.64
CA VAL A 40 19.20 9.26 18.20
C VAL A 40 19.35 10.61 17.53
N MET A 41 19.13 11.70 18.26
CA MET A 41 19.16 13.06 17.72
C MET A 41 20.17 13.94 18.43
N VAL A 42 20.80 14.86 17.72
CA VAL A 42 21.59 15.93 18.32
C VAL A 42 20.64 17.01 18.81
N LYS A 43 20.58 17.23 20.14
CA LYS A 43 19.65 18.15 20.80
C LYS A 43 19.70 19.56 20.19
N GLY A 44 18.52 20.09 19.85
CA GLY A 44 18.38 21.44 19.27
C GLY A 44 18.77 21.55 17.79
N THR A 45 18.94 20.40 17.09
CA THR A 45 19.21 20.37 15.65
C THR A 45 18.27 19.38 14.98
N SER A 46 18.25 19.36 13.64
CA SER A 46 17.56 18.35 12.83
C SER A 46 18.43 17.12 12.49
N LYS A 47 19.65 17.04 13.04
CA LYS A 47 20.55 15.92 12.80
C LYS A 47 20.14 14.73 13.67
N GLY A 48 19.80 13.60 13.04
CA GLY A 48 19.39 12.37 13.71
C GLY A 48 19.74 11.11 12.93
N THR A 49 19.70 9.97 13.60
CA THR A 49 19.84 8.62 13.05
C THR A 49 18.98 7.66 13.88
N GLN A 50 18.89 6.40 13.44
CA GLN A 50 18.24 5.33 14.21
C GLN A 50 19.21 4.17 14.41
N THR A 51 18.97 3.37 15.48
CA THR A 51 19.73 2.15 15.70
C THR A 51 19.33 1.06 14.72
N ASN A 52 20.32 0.28 14.26
CA ASN A 52 20.10 -0.92 13.46
C ASN A 52 19.62 -2.12 14.31
N PHE A 53 19.47 -3.31 13.72
CA PHE A 53 19.01 -4.52 14.41
C PHE A 53 19.93 -4.97 15.56
N ASP A 54 21.22 -4.59 15.53
CA ASP A 54 22.18 -4.87 16.59
C ASP A 54 22.24 -3.73 17.62
N GLY A 55 21.28 -2.80 17.60
CA GLY A 55 21.24 -1.62 18.47
C GLY A 55 22.30 -0.57 18.16
N GLN A 56 23.07 -0.73 17.06
CA GLN A 56 24.17 0.16 16.71
C GLN A 56 23.69 1.43 16.01
N TYR A 57 24.31 2.56 16.32
CA TYR A 57 24.07 3.83 15.64
C TYR A 57 25.38 4.54 15.28
N SER A 58 25.28 5.50 14.37
CA SER A 58 26.36 6.37 13.98
C SER A 58 25.81 7.73 13.56
N ILE A 59 26.32 8.81 14.18
CA ILE A 59 25.85 10.16 13.97
C ILE A 59 27.01 11.17 13.95
N VAL A 60 26.93 12.17 13.07
CA VAL A 60 27.92 13.25 13.01
C VAL A 60 27.53 14.34 14.01
N ALA A 61 28.38 14.53 15.01
CA ALA A 61 28.15 15.50 16.06
C ALA A 61 29.47 16.16 16.55
N GLN A 62 29.36 17.20 17.37
CA GLN A 62 30.49 17.92 17.94
C GLN A 62 30.66 17.54 19.42
N LYS A 63 31.87 17.67 19.93
CA LYS A 63 32.12 17.58 21.35
C LYS A 63 31.23 18.58 22.11
N ASP A 64 30.79 18.21 23.30
CA ASP A 64 29.89 18.94 24.18
C ASP A 64 28.43 19.07 23.72
N GLN A 65 28.05 18.58 22.53
CA GLN A 65 26.65 18.43 22.17
C GLN A 65 25.99 17.28 22.94
N THR A 66 24.66 17.32 23.03
CA THR A 66 23.86 16.29 23.71
C THR A 66 23.14 15.45 22.67
N LEU A 67 23.26 14.15 22.78
CA LEU A 67 22.41 13.19 22.04
C LEU A 67 21.17 12.90 22.86
N VAL A 68 20.04 12.85 22.19
CA VAL A 68 18.73 12.47 22.74
C VAL A 68 18.35 11.12 22.15
N PHE A 69 18.14 10.13 23.00
CA PHE A 69 17.69 8.79 22.64
C PHE A 69 16.22 8.67 23.03
N SER A 70 15.36 8.30 22.10
CA SER A 70 13.92 8.12 22.34
C SER A 70 13.38 6.91 21.61
N PHE A 71 12.57 6.11 22.31
CA PHE A 71 11.89 4.94 21.76
C PHE A 71 10.56 4.70 22.48
N ILE A 72 9.56 4.18 21.79
CA ILE A 72 8.23 3.92 22.36
C ILE A 72 8.35 2.87 23.47
N GLY A 73 7.80 3.16 24.64
CA GLY A 73 7.87 2.29 25.81
C GLY A 73 9.13 2.43 26.65
N PHE A 74 10.03 3.37 26.31
CA PHE A 74 11.26 3.66 27.06
C PHE A 74 11.32 5.10 27.49
N GLU A 75 12.02 5.39 28.59
CA GLU A 75 12.28 6.75 29.03
C GLU A 75 13.26 7.44 28.08
N THR A 76 12.97 8.70 27.72
CA THR A 76 13.87 9.50 26.87
C THR A 76 15.15 9.80 27.63
N LEU A 77 16.30 9.44 27.05
CA LEU A 77 17.60 9.63 27.67
C LEU A 77 18.43 10.68 26.94
N GLU A 78 19.06 11.57 27.68
CA GLU A 78 19.95 12.60 27.15
C GLU A 78 21.39 12.32 27.58
N VAL A 79 22.33 12.23 26.62
CA VAL A 79 23.74 11.96 26.89
C VAL A 79 24.63 13.01 26.25
N LYS A 80 25.46 13.66 27.04
CA LYS A 80 26.43 14.65 26.56
C LYS A 80 27.64 13.95 25.92
N ILE A 81 28.03 14.39 24.73
CA ILE A 81 29.20 13.84 24.02
C ILE A 81 30.47 14.35 24.67
N GLY A 82 31.29 13.44 25.16
CA GLY A 82 32.59 13.67 25.74
C GLY A 82 33.72 13.66 24.70
N GLU A 83 34.91 13.19 25.13
CA GLU A 83 36.05 13.00 24.23
C GLU A 83 36.01 11.67 23.47
N SER A 84 35.24 10.70 23.98
CA SER A 84 35.07 9.41 23.35
C SER A 84 34.20 9.52 22.09
N LYS A 85 34.63 8.86 21.04
CA LYS A 85 33.83 8.68 19.80
C LYS A 85 32.80 7.55 19.91
N THR A 86 32.84 6.80 21.01
CA THR A 86 31.89 5.71 21.28
C THR A 86 31.05 6.08 22.49
N VAL A 87 29.73 6.04 22.35
CA VAL A 87 28.74 6.33 23.39
C VAL A 87 27.72 5.20 23.41
N ASP A 88 27.94 4.21 24.25
CA ASP A 88 26.98 3.14 24.48
C ASP A 88 25.94 3.59 25.51
N VAL A 89 24.70 3.19 25.31
CA VAL A 89 23.54 3.70 26.05
C VAL A 89 22.65 2.53 26.48
N GLN A 90 22.23 2.55 27.74
CA GLN A 90 21.20 1.66 28.26
C GLN A 90 19.94 2.46 28.57
N MET A 91 18.79 2.08 27.97
CA MET A 91 17.51 2.71 28.18
C MET A 91 16.67 1.92 29.18
N GLU A 92 15.92 2.64 30.01
CA GLU A 92 14.98 2.06 30.97
C GLU A 92 13.57 2.08 30.40
N GLU A 93 12.78 1.00 30.65
CA GLU A 93 11.38 0.98 30.25
C GLU A 93 10.57 2.03 31.00
N SER A 94 9.71 2.77 30.30
CA SER A 94 8.81 3.74 30.88
C SER A 94 7.69 3.04 31.64
N HIS A 95 7.57 3.29 32.92
CA HIS A 95 6.48 2.80 33.78
C HIS A 95 5.26 3.72 33.81
N GLU A 96 5.24 4.82 33.06
CA GLU A 96 4.06 5.64 32.91
C GLU A 96 3.01 4.87 32.08
N ALA A 97 1.97 4.41 32.76
CA ALA A 97 0.77 3.92 32.12
C ALA A 97 0.23 5.04 31.22
N LEU A 98 -0.05 4.71 29.96
CA LEU A 98 -0.71 5.61 29.02
C LEU A 98 -2.02 6.11 29.67
N GLU A 99 -2.00 7.23 30.32
CA GLU A 99 -3.23 7.93 30.70
C GLU A 99 -3.86 8.41 29.39
N GLU A 100 -5.05 7.87 29.17
CA GLU A 100 -5.95 8.22 28.08
C GLU A 100 -6.20 9.74 28.11
N VAL A 101 -5.60 10.50 27.20
CA VAL A 101 -5.85 11.92 27.07
C VAL A 101 -7.23 12.10 26.46
N VAL A 102 -8.23 12.22 27.32
CA VAL A 102 -9.59 12.65 26.95
C VAL A 102 -9.50 14.12 26.54
N ILE A 103 -9.44 14.40 25.26
CA ILE A 103 -9.57 15.76 24.71
C ILE A 103 -11.03 16.18 24.86
N MET A 104 -11.32 16.92 25.92
CA MET A 104 -12.60 17.61 26.07
C MET A 104 -12.67 18.75 25.04
N GLY A 105 -13.51 18.56 24.02
CA GLY A 105 -13.79 19.56 23.00
C GLY A 105 -14.45 20.80 23.58
N TYR A 106 -13.78 21.92 23.47
CA TYR A 106 -14.42 23.23 23.64
C TYR A 106 -15.09 23.63 22.32
N ALA A 107 -16.42 23.60 22.34
CA ALA A 107 -17.24 24.17 21.28
C ALA A 107 -17.10 25.71 21.29
N THR A 108 -16.65 26.29 20.21
CA THR A 108 -16.85 27.72 19.95
C THR A 108 -17.58 27.96 18.65
N LYS A 109 -18.58 28.82 18.76
CA LYS A 109 -19.62 29.23 17.85
C LYS A 109 -19.16 29.59 16.43
N LYS A 110 -20.02 29.17 15.46
CA LYS A 110 -20.17 29.70 14.11
C LYS A 110 -19.97 31.21 14.00
N SER A 111 -19.19 31.61 12.98
CA SER A 111 -19.37 32.86 12.29
C SER A 111 -19.03 32.64 10.82
N GLU A 112 -20.05 32.62 9.99
CA GLU A 112 -19.95 32.71 8.54
C GLU A 112 -19.39 34.06 8.15
N ARG A 113 -18.34 34.08 7.32
CA ARG A 113 -18.11 35.16 6.33
C ARG A 113 -17.21 34.62 5.23
N SER A 114 -17.82 34.52 4.05
CA SER A 114 -17.16 34.45 2.76
C SER A 114 -16.23 35.65 2.58
N LEU A 115 -15.02 35.42 2.11
CA LEU A 115 -14.26 36.40 1.32
C LEU A 115 -13.22 35.66 0.47
N SER A 116 -13.46 35.71 -0.83
CA SER A 116 -12.45 35.51 -1.86
C SER A 116 -11.39 36.62 -1.77
N TYR A 117 -10.19 36.32 -2.16
CA TYR A 117 -9.17 37.11 -2.84
C TYR A 117 -7.75 37.01 -2.30
N ALA A 118 -6.95 36.70 -3.28
CA ALA A 118 -5.61 37.22 -3.54
C ALA A 118 -4.47 36.69 -2.68
N VAL A 119 -3.73 35.86 -3.37
CA VAL A 119 -2.32 35.61 -3.15
C VAL A 119 -1.50 36.86 -3.35
N SER A 120 -0.74 37.22 -2.38
CA SER A 120 0.64 37.71 -2.54
C SER A 120 1.28 37.93 -1.17
N ASP A 121 2.47 37.37 -1.05
CA ASP A 121 3.50 37.72 -0.09
C ASP A 121 3.15 37.69 1.41
N VAL A 122 3.73 36.75 2.06
CA VAL A 122 4.60 36.95 3.21
C VAL A 122 4.78 35.65 4.01
N LEU A 123 6.03 35.24 4.12
CA LEU A 123 6.66 34.52 5.20
C LEU A 123 6.56 33.00 5.23
N GLY A 124 7.74 32.45 4.98
CA GLY A 124 8.16 31.15 5.43
C GLY A 124 7.74 30.85 6.87
N GLY A 125 6.83 29.93 6.97
CA GLY A 125 6.56 29.16 8.15
C GLY A 125 6.56 27.72 7.70
N SER A 126 7.52 26.95 8.20
CA SER A 126 7.62 25.52 7.91
C SER A 126 6.41 24.80 8.48
N VAL A 127 5.53 24.37 7.59
CA VAL A 127 4.62 23.27 7.88
C VAL A 127 5.41 22.00 7.62
N ALA A 128 5.39 21.05 8.56
CA ALA A 128 6.14 19.83 8.44
C ALA A 128 5.73 19.10 7.14
N GLY A 129 6.67 18.99 6.18
CA GLY A 129 6.51 18.23 4.96
C GLY A 129 6.47 19.01 3.64
N VAL A 130 6.41 20.35 3.62
CA VAL A 130 6.38 21.12 2.37
C VAL A 130 7.54 22.10 2.29
N SER A 131 8.46 21.89 1.36
CA SER A 131 9.46 22.90 0.98
C SER A 131 9.26 23.28 -0.50
N VAL A 132 8.91 24.54 -0.74
CA VAL A 132 8.90 25.13 -2.08
C VAL A 132 10.34 25.54 -2.41
N THR A 133 10.96 24.89 -3.38
CA THR A 133 12.29 25.27 -3.87
C THR A 133 12.19 26.02 -5.19
N LYS A 134 12.86 27.18 -5.25
CA LYS A 134 13.27 27.81 -6.51
C LYS A 134 14.30 26.90 -7.20
N GLU A 135 14.25 26.85 -8.52
CA GLU A 135 15.20 26.12 -9.38
C GLU A 135 16.64 26.28 -8.94
N GLY A 136 17.32 25.17 -8.74
CA GLY A 136 18.74 25.08 -8.46
C GLY A 136 19.05 23.97 -7.46
N ASP A 137 19.35 22.78 -7.98
CA ASP A 137 19.92 21.59 -7.32
C ASP A 137 20.18 21.64 -5.81
N SER A 138 19.24 21.05 -5.03
CA SER A 138 19.56 20.40 -3.76
C SER A 138 18.42 19.40 -3.47
N LYS A 139 18.70 18.13 -3.51
CA LYS A 139 17.78 17.09 -3.03
C LYS A 139 17.50 17.34 -1.54
N VAL A 140 16.32 17.83 -1.24
CA VAL A 140 15.83 17.90 0.15
C VAL A 140 15.42 16.49 0.54
N TYR A 141 16.19 15.85 1.39
CA TYR A 141 15.79 14.60 2.04
C TYR A 141 14.69 14.92 3.07
N GLY A 142 13.44 14.76 2.69
CA GLY A 142 12.31 14.79 3.63
C GLY A 142 12.47 13.63 4.62
N ASN A 143 12.09 13.83 5.88
CA ASN A 143 12.02 12.76 6.89
C ASN A 143 10.75 11.91 6.66
N TYR A 144 10.73 11.14 5.57
CA TYR A 144 9.66 10.20 5.29
C TYR A 144 9.77 9.01 6.27
N ARG A 145 8.67 8.65 6.92
CA ARG A 145 8.64 7.58 7.92
C ARG A 145 7.54 6.59 7.60
N SER A 146 7.83 5.31 7.71
CA SER A 146 6.82 4.26 7.70
C SER A 146 5.82 4.43 8.85
N GLY A 147 4.58 4.02 8.62
CA GLY A 147 3.47 4.19 9.57
C GLY A 147 2.94 5.63 9.63
N THR A 148 3.22 6.46 8.63
CA THR A 148 2.66 7.81 8.50
C THR A 148 1.33 7.79 7.75
N LEU A 149 1.27 7.09 6.61
CA LEU A 149 0.04 7.01 5.82
C LEU A 149 -1.03 6.20 6.56
N THR A 150 -2.26 6.72 6.50
CA THR A 150 -3.45 6.08 7.05
C THR A 150 -4.40 5.67 5.95
N ALA A 151 -5.10 4.56 6.15
CA ALA A 151 -5.95 3.96 5.14
C ALA A 151 -7.18 3.27 5.75
N GLY A 152 -8.21 3.10 4.93
CA GLY A 152 -9.38 2.30 5.24
C GLY A 152 -9.55 1.13 4.27
N GLU A 153 -10.25 0.08 4.70
CA GLU A 153 -10.62 -1.08 3.87
C GLU A 153 -12.13 -1.16 3.69
N ILE A 154 -12.57 -1.44 2.46
CA ILE A 154 -13.97 -1.80 2.14
C ILE A 154 -13.97 -3.15 1.45
N ASN A 155 -14.62 -4.14 2.07
CA ASN A 155 -14.80 -5.46 1.48
C ASN A 155 -16.22 -5.64 0.95
N ASP A 156 -16.42 -5.37 -0.33
CA ASP A 156 -17.72 -5.47 -0.99
C ASP A 156 -18.26 -6.91 -1.08
N ILE A 157 -17.39 -7.91 -1.01
CA ILE A 157 -17.81 -9.32 -0.98
C ILE A 157 -18.44 -9.66 0.37
N GLU A 158 -17.86 -9.20 1.47
CA GLU A 158 -18.39 -9.40 2.82
C GLU A 158 -19.63 -8.52 3.05
N ASN A 159 -19.63 -7.28 2.54
CA ASN A 159 -20.73 -6.32 2.63
C ASN A 159 -21.61 -6.30 1.36
N PHE A 160 -21.88 -7.45 0.77
CA PHE A 160 -22.49 -7.55 -0.56
C PHE A 160 -23.87 -6.91 -0.69
N GLY A 161 -24.65 -6.84 0.39
CA GLY A 161 -25.93 -6.14 0.39
C GLY A 161 -25.77 -4.63 0.17
N GLU A 162 -24.79 -4.01 0.80
CA GLU A 162 -24.46 -2.61 0.64
C GLU A 162 -23.90 -2.33 -0.78
N TRP A 163 -23.04 -3.23 -1.28
CA TRP A 163 -22.59 -3.19 -2.67
C TRP A 163 -23.76 -3.13 -3.66
N GLN A 164 -24.78 -4.01 -3.50
CA GLN A 164 -25.94 -4.04 -4.36
C GLN A 164 -26.80 -2.76 -4.27
N GLU A 165 -26.77 -2.03 -3.16
CA GLU A 165 -27.44 -0.73 -3.01
C GLU A 165 -26.65 0.36 -3.73
N ILE A 166 -25.35 0.44 -3.50
CA ILE A 166 -24.44 1.45 -4.07
C ILE A 166 -24.44 1.41 -5.60
N ILE A 167 -24.32 0.22 -6.21
CA ILE A 167 -24.27 0.11 -7.68
C ILE A 167 -25.60 0.49 -8.37
N ARG A 168 -26.69 0.68 -7.61
CA ARG A 168 -27.98 1.17 -8.12
C ARG A 168 -28.09 2.70 -8.05
N GLU A 169 -27.19 3.38 -7.38
CA GLU A 169 -27.15 4.82 -7.37
C GLU A 169 -26.87 5.35 -8.78
N LYS A 170 -27.56 6.42 -9.16
CA LYS A 170 -27.52 6.95 -10.54
C LYS A 170 -26.11 7.28 -11.03
N GLU A 171 -25.26 7.76 -10.15
CA GLU A 171 -23.87 8.10 -10.45
C GLU A 171 -23.07 6.83 -10.82
N PHE A 172 -23.22 5.77 -10.05
CA PHE A 172 -22.51 4.52 -10.29
C PHE A 172 -23.06 3.67 -11.42
N GLN A 173 -24.36 3.79 -11.72
CA GLN A 173 -24.93 3.14 -12.90
C GLN A 173 -24.27 3.58 -14.18
N LYS A 174 -23.96 4.87 -14.32
CA LYS A 174 -23.26 5.37 -15.51
C LYS A 174 -21.86 4.76 -15.63
N ILE A 175 -21.08 4.74 -14.56
CA ILE A 175 -19.73 4.15 -14.54
C ILE A 175 -19.81 2.65 -14.87
N LYS A 176 -20.79 1.94 -14.30
CA LYS A 176 -21.06 0.54 -14.60
C LYS A 176 -21.36 0.30 -16.09
N GLU A 177 -22.16 1.15 -16.69
CA GLU A 177 -22.51 1.06 -18.12
C GLU A 177 -21.31 1.40 -19.01
N ASP A 178 -20.59 2.47 -18.71
CA ASP A 178 -19.42 2.93 -19.46
C ASP A 178 -18.31 1.87 -19.46
N TRP A 179 -18.11 1.18 -18.35
CA TRP A 179 -17.05 0.17 -18.18
C TRP A 179 -17.52 -1.27 -18.34
N GLY A 180 -18.82 -1.52 -18.52
CA GLY A 180 -19.39 -2.84 -18.80
C GLY A 180 -19.27 -3.86 -17.66
N PHE A 181 -19.30 -3.42 -16.39
CA PHE A 181 -19.23 -4.34 -15.25
C PHE A 181 -20.60 -4.75 -14.71
N HIS A 182 -20.83 -6.05 -14.58
CA HIS A 182 -22.08 -6.65 -14.07
C HIS A 182 -21.74 -7.64 -12.95
N LEU A 183 -21.86 -7.25 -11.69
CA LEU A 183 -21.43 -8.02 -10.51
C LEU A 183 -22.50 -7.98 -9.41
N GLU A 184 -23.75 -8.33 -9.76
CA GLU A 184 -24.90 -8.27 -8.85
C GLU A 184 -25.34 -9.66 -8.34
N ASN A 185 -25.00 -10.74 -9.07
CA ASN A 185 -25.47 -12.09 -8.79
C ASN A 185 -24.35 -13.01 -8.30
N LYS A 186 -23.94 -12.81 -7.06
CA LYS A 186 -22.85 -13.56 -6.40
C LYS A 186 -23.21 -15.05 -6.21
N LEU A 187 -22.26 -15.93 -6.52
CA LEU A 187 -22.25 -17.35 -6.19
C LEU A 187 -20.99 -17.69 -5.40
N ILE A 188 -21.15 -18.28 -4.23
CA ILE A 188 -20.04 -18.77 -3.40
C ILE A 188 -19.86 -20.26 -3.68
N VAL A 189 -18.64 -20.65 -4.06
CA VAL A 189 -18.26 -22.06 -4.18
C VAL A 189 -17.22 -22.37 -3.11
N THR A 190 -17.48 -23.41 -2.33
CA THR A 190 -16.55 -23.87 -1.29
C THR A 190 -16.09 -25.28 -1.64
N VAL A 191 -14.78 -25.49 -1.65
CA VAL A 191 -14.16 -26.81 -1.85
C VAL A 191 -13.47 -27.21 -0.55
N LYS A 192 -13.85 -28.38 -0.02
CA LYS A 192 -13.32 -28.91 1.25
C LYS A 192 -12.70 -30.29 1.05
N ASP A 193 -11.71 -30.62 1.85
CA ASP A 193 -11.21 -31.99 1.95
C ASP A 193 -12.13 -32.86 2.82
N LYS A 194 -11.79 -34.15 2.95
CA LYS A 194 -12.50 -35.12 3.78
C LYS A 194 -12.55 -34.75 5.27
N ASN A 195 -11.67 -33.87 5.75
CA ASN A 195 -11.61 -33.41 7.13
C ASN A 195 -12.37 -32.07 7.33
N GLY A 196 -12.97 -31.53 6.26
CA GLY A 196 -13.69 -30.27 6.27
C GLY A 196 -12.80 -29.04 6.13
N LYS A 197 -11.47 -29.20 5.90
CA LYS A 197 -10.53 -28.10 5.67
C LYS A 197 -10.68 -27.58 4.25
N GLY A 198 -10.54 -26.27 4.05
CA GLY A 198 -10.58 -25.63 2.75
C GLY A 198 -9.45 -26.10 1.82
N VAL A 199 -9.76 -26.33 0.56
CA VAL A 199 -8.83 -26.73 -0.50
C VAL A 199 -8.46 -25.52 -1.32
N ASN A 200 -7.18 -25.14 -1.28
CA ASN A 200 -6.63 -23.99 -2.01
C ASN A 200 -6.33 -24.36 -3.47
N ASN A 201 -6.36 -23.35 -4.35
CA ASN A 201 -5.99 -23.47 -5.78
C ASN A 201 -6.84 -24.47 -6.59
N ALA A 202 -7.99 -24.89 -6.10
CA ALA A 202 -8.93 -25.64 -6.94
C ALA A 202 -9.51 -24.68 -7.99
N LYS A 203 -9.41 -25.04 -9.27
CA LYS A 203 -9.98 -24.29 -10.38
C LYS A 203 -11.50 -24.45 -10.38
N VAL A 204 -12.22 -23.35 -10.36
CA VAL A 204 -13.69 -23.31 -10.36
C VAL A 204 -14.16 -22.57 -11.59
N SER A 205 -15.02 -23.20 -12.39
CA SER A 205 -15.59 -22.62 -13.62
C SER A 205 -17.10 -22.62 -13.56
N LEU A 206 -17.72 -21.55 -14.01
CA LEU A 206 -19.16 -21.35 -14.12
C LEU A 206 -19.55 -21.36 -15.62
N TYR A 207 -20.55 -22.14 -15.97
CA TYR A 207 -21.12 -22.19 -17.31
C TYR A 207 -22.62 -21.92 -17.24
N SER A 208 -23.17 -21.17 -18.18
CA SER A 208 -24.62 -21.14 -18.38
C SER A 208 -25.10 -22.49 -18.95
N ALA A 209 -26.34 -22.86 -18.66
CA ALA A 209 -26.91 -24.11 -19.12
C ALA A 209 -27.44 -24.05 -20.56
N ASN A 210 -27.15 -23.00 -21.31
CA ASN A 210 -27.50 -22.88 -22.71
C ASN A 210 -26.69 -23.88 -23.55
N GLU A 211 -27.34 -24.57 -24.50
CA GLU A 211 -26.83 -25.74 -25.24
C GLU A 211 -25.51 -25.53 -26.02
N HIS A 212 -24.94 -24.34 -26.00
CA HIS A 212 -23.71 -23.97 -26.73
C HIS A 212 -22.55 -23.46 -25.86
N ALA A 213 -22.63 -23.58 -24.55
CA ALA A 213 -21.58 -23.06 -23.64
C ALA A 213 -20.37 -24.00 -23.54
N ASN A 214 -19.53 -24.01 -24.57
CA ASN A 214 -18.22 -24.68 -24.53
C ASN A 214 -17.18 -23.87 -23.75
N THR A 215 -17.47 -22.60 -23.48
CA THR A 215 -16.57 -21.67 -22.73
C THR A 215 -17.23 -21.28 -21.41
N PRO A 216 -16.47 -21.27 -20.31
CA PRO A 216 -16.99 -20.78 -19.03
C PRO A 216 -17.24 -19.28 -19.09
N GLU A 217 -18.34 -18.81 -18.48
CA GLU A 217 -18.61 -17.39 -18.29
C GLU A 217 -17.60 -16.77 -17.33
N MET A 218 -17.20 -17.52 -16.30
CA MET A 218 -16.20 -17.10 -15.34
C MET A 218 -15.38 -18.30 -14.85
N THR A 219 -14.08 -18.11 -14.71
CA THR A 219 -13.18 -19.10 -14.11
C THR A 219 -12.33 -18.41 -13.03
N THR A 220 -12.18 -19.06 -11.88
CA THR A 220 -11.36 -18.57 -10.78
C THR A 220 -10.72 -19.73 -10.02
N LYS A 221 -9.89 -19.45 -9.01
CA LYS A 221 -9.31 -20.44 -8.09
C LYS A 221 -9.83 -20.23 -6.66
N THR A 222 -9.95 -21.31 -5.91
CA THR A 222 -10.24 -21.21 -4.47
C THR A 222 -9.06 -20.61 -3.69
N ASP A 223 -9.39 -19.86 -2.66
CA ASP A 223 -8.42 -19.30 -1.71
C ASP A 223 -8.02 -20.33 -0.63
N VAL A 224 -7.21 -19.89 0.33
CA VAL A 224 -6.74 -20.68 1.47
C VAL A 224 -7.83 -21.25 2.36
N PHE A 225 -9.04 -20.70 2.30
CA PHE A 225 -10.24 -21.20 3.00
C PHE A 225 -11.07 -22.15 2.14
N GLY A 226 -10.61 -22.45 0.93
CA GLY A 226 -11.33 -23.25 -0.06
C GLY A 226 -12.49 -22.51 -0.71
N LYS A 227 -12.55 -21.17 -0.61
CA LYS A 227 -13.63 -20.35 -1.14
C LYS A 227 -13.25 -19.73 -2.48
N SER A 228 -14.21 -19.65 -3.37
CA SER A 228 -14.17 -18.96 -4.65
C SER A 228 -15.49 -18.23 -4.85
N ILE A 229 -15.42 -16.98 -5.28
CA ILE A 229 -16.60 -16.17 -5.58
C ILE A 229 -16.69 -16.02 -7.10
N LEU A 230 -17.88 -16.31 -7.64
CA LEU A 230 -18.22 -16.13 -9.03
C LEU A 230 -19.45 -15.24 -9.15
N PHE A 231 -19.63 -14.64 -10.32
CA PHE A 231 -20.81 -13.84 -10.64
C PHE A 231 -21.52 -14.42 -11.83
N LYS A 232 -22.84 -14.63 -11.72
CA LYS A 232 -23.68 -15.24 -12.77
C LYS A 232 -24.03 -14.25 -13.87
N ASP A 233 -23.78 -12.98 -13.64
CA ASP A 233 -24.08 -11.86 -14.53
C ASP A 233 -22.82 -11.15 -15.04
N VAL A 234 -21.68 -11.79 -14.98
CA VAL A 234 -20.41 -11.24 -15.49
C VAL A 234 -20.46 -10.94 -16.99
N GLU A 235 -21.21 -11.77 -17.74
CA GLU A 235 -21.58 -11.49 -19.13
C GLU A 235 -23.02 -11.00 -19.15
N CYS A 236 -23.31 -9.87 -19.72
CA CYS A 236 -24.62 -9.15 -19.73
C CYS A 236 -25.87 -10.02 -20.02
N ASN A 237 -25.70 -11.21 -20.57
CA ASN A 237 -26.77 -12.07 -21.06
C ASN A 237 -27.17 -13.22 -20.12
N ALA A 238 -26.79 -13.15 -18.87
CA ALA A 238 -26.94 -14.23 -17.88
C ALA A 238 -28.37 -14.42 -17.36
N ASN A 239 -29.34 -14.67 -18.25
CA ASN A 239 -30.68 -15.15 -17.90
C ASN A 239 -30.80 -16.65 -18.15
N SER A 240 -30.06 -17.45 -17.42
CA SER A 240 -30.18 -18.91 -17.47
C SER A 240 -30.92 -19.41 -16.23
N ASP A 241 -31.90 -20.33 -16.42
CA ASP A 241 -32.59 -20.98 -15.31
C ASP A 241 -31.66 -21.87 -14.47
N TYR A 242 -30.58 -22.34 -15.12
CA TYR A 242 -29.61 -23.27 -14.55
C TYR A 242 -28.19 -22.90 -14.96
N TYR A 243 -27.27 -23.18 -14.05
CA TYR A 243 -25.82 -23.07 -14.28
C TYR A 243 -25.14 -24.40 -13.99
N TYR A 244 -23.99 -24.64 -14.62
CA TYR A 244 -23.07 -25.72 -14.26
C TYR A 244 -21.86 -25.13 -13.55
N VAL A 245 -21.59 -25.62 -12.35
CA VAL A 245 -20.37 -25.33 -11.61
C VAL A 245 -19.45 -26.53 -11.72
N GLN A 246 -18.26 -26.28 -12.24
CA GLN A 246 -17.22 -27.28 -12.43
C GLN A 246 -16.03 -26.95 -11.53
N VAL A 247 -15.50 -27.94 -10.83
CA VAL A 247 -14.29 -27.83 -10.01
C VAL A 247 -13.27 -28.83 -10.53
N VAL A 248 -12.06 -28.36 -10.77
CA VAL A 248 -10.91 -29.21 -11.13
C VAL A 248 -9.83 -29.04 -10.07
N HIS A 249 -9.39 -30.14 -9.48
CA HIS A 249 -8.32 -30.19 -8.50
C HIS A 249 -7.57 -31.51 -8.60
N ASN A 250 -6.22 -31.47 -8.74
CA ASN A 250 -5.35 -32.62 -8.90
C ASN A 250 -5.88 -33.60 -9.98
N ASP A 251 -6.16 -33.08 -11.18
CA ASP A 251 -6.69 -33.78 -12.35
C ASP A 251 -8.06 -34.48 -12.15
N LYS A 252 -8.69 -34.28 -11.00
CA LYS A 252 -10.05 -34.73 -10.73
C LYS A 252 -11.06 -33.64 -11.07
N LEU A 253 -12.12 -34.02 -11.77
CA LEU A 253 -13.19 -33.14 -12.19
C LEU A 253 -14.45 -33.44 -11.40
N PHE A 254 -15.05 -32.41 -10.82
CA PHE A 254 -16.32 -32.44 -10.12
C PHE A 254 -17.29 -31.46 -10.78
N GLY A 255 -18.56 -31.81 -10.90
CA GLY A 255 -19.55 -30.94 -11.51
C GLY A 255 -20.89 -30.98 -10.80
N LYS A 256 -21.57 -29.85 -10.74
CA LYS A 256 -22.95 -29.72 -10.23
C LYS A 256 -23.78 -28.81 -11.11
N LYS A 257 -24.98 -29.25 -11.50
CA LYS A 257 -26.02 -28.38 -12.06
C LYS A 257 -26.77 -27.71 -10.91
N ILE A 258 -26.90 -26.39 -10.97
CA ILE A 258 -27.57 -25.58 -9.96
C ILE A 258 -28.64 -24.69 -10.60
N LYS A 259 -29.69 -24.35 -9.85
CA LYS A 259 -30.68 -23.35 -10.27
C LYS A 259 -30.10 -21.93 -10.13
N SER A 260 -30.63 -21.00 -10.89
CA SER A 260 -30.20 -19.59 -10.89
C SER A 260 -30.28 -18.92 -9.51
N ASN A 261 -31.21 -19.33 -8.65
CA ASN A 261 -31.39 -18.76 -7.32
C ASN A 261 -30.44 -19.33 -6.25
N VAL A 262 -29.63 -20.35 -6.56
CA VAL A 262 -28.64 -20.92 -5.65
C VAL A 262 -27.51 -19.91 -5.43
N LYS A 263 -27.21 -19.61 -4.16
CA LYS A 263 -26.15 -18.63 -3.77
C LYS A 263 -24.87 -19.29 -3.30
N GLU A 264 -24.93 -20.55 -2.88
CA GLU A 264 -23.78 -21.29 -2.35
C GLU A 264 -23.75 -22.73 -2.80
N VAL A 265 -22.56 -23.25 -3.10
CA VAL A 265 -22.32 -24.64 -3.49
C VAL A 265 -21.09 -25.17 -2.78
N VAL A 266 -21.17 -26.40 -2.24
CA VAL A 266 -20.05 -27.07 -1.58
C VAL A 266 -19.63 -28.29 -2.39
N PHE A 267 -18.34 -28.44 -2.63
CA PHE A 267 -17.70 -29.64 -3.16
C PHE A 267 -16.79 -30.27 -2.11
N SER A 268 -16.64 -31.59 -2.17
CA SER A 268 -15.72 -32.33 -1.33
C SER A 268 -14.71 -33.09 -2.19
N THR A 269 -13.43 -33.05 -1.80
CA THR A 269 -12.34 -33.79 -2.45
C THR A 269 -11.52 -34.58 -1.42
N GLU A 270 -10.75 -35.53 -1.88
CA GLU A 270 -9.97 -36.40 -0.99
C GLU A 270 -8.58 -35.86 -0.63
N ASP A 271 -8.11 -34.78 -1.28
CA ASP A 271 -6.70 -34.46 -1.32
C ASP A 271 -6.35 -33.08 -0.76
N LEU A 272 -5.24 -33.01 -0.01
CA LEU A 272 -4.63 -31.83 0.56
C LEU A 272 -3.33 -31.52 -0.18
N SER A 273 -3.30 -30.56 -1.06
CA SER A 273 -2.04 -29.92 -1.46
C SER A 273 -1.85 -28.66 -0.61
N SER A 274 -0.78 -28.60 0.16
CA SER A 274 -0.41 -27.40 0.91
C SER A 274 0.84 -26.78 0.27
N CYS A 275 0.66 -25.78 -0.57
CA CYS A 275 1.75 -24.90 -0.97
C CYS A 275 1.89 -23.77 0.06
N ASN A 276 3.11 -23.30 0.29
CA ASN A 276 3.37 -22.28 1.30
C ASN A 276 4.04 -21.02 0.71
N ASN A 277 3.99 -20.87 -0.60
CA ASN A 277 4.64 -19.79 -1.34
C ASN A 277 3.66 -18.64 -1.56
N LEU A 278 4.15 -17.42 -1.50
CA LEU A 278 3.38 -16.20 -1.67
C LEU A 278 3.98 -15.34 -2.79
N ASP A 279 3.16 -14.93 -3.73
CA ASP A 279 3.52 -13.95 -4.74
C ASP A 279 2.82 -12.61 -4.43
N ILE A 280 3.60 -11.54 -4.35
CA ILE A 280 3.11 -10.18 -4.14
C ILE A 280 3.60 -9.30 -5.29
N MET A 281 2.69 -8.63 -5.95
CA MET A 281 2.96 -7.62 -6.97
C MET A 281 2.53 -6.25 -6.45
N PHE A 282 3.41 -5.26 -6.59
CA PHE A 282 3.06 -3.85 -6.42
C PHE A 282 3.04 -3.19 -7.80
N THR A 283 1.88 -2.76 -8.24
CA THR A 283 1.70 -1.96 -9.46
C THR A 283 1.41 -0.54 -9.02
N ILE A 284 2.29 0.38 -9.35
CA ILE A 284 2.35 1.70 -8.73
C ILE A 284 2.29 2.76 -9.81
N ASP A 285 1.35 3.66 -9.68
CA ASP A 285 1.33 4.91 -10.41
C ASP A 285 2.53 5.76 -10.01
N ALA A 286 3.30 6.20 -11.00
CA ALA A 286 4.48 7.01 -10.83
C ALA A 286 4.37 8.35 -11.60
N THR A 287 3.15 8.82 -11.85
CA THR A 287 2.87 10.15 -12.41
C THR A 287 3.12 11.25 -11.41
N GLY A 288 3.13 12.50 -11.87
CA GLY A 288 3.45 13.67 -11.03
C GLY A 288 2.47 13.89 -9.89
N SER A 289 1.20 13.52 -10.06
CA SER A 289 0.14 13.62 -9.04
C SER A 289 0.45 12.79 -7.78
N MET A 290 1.13 11.65 -7.94
CA MET A 290 1.57 10.79 -6.84
C MET A 290 2.79 11.33 -6.06
N GLY A 291 3.31 12.52 -6.42
CA GLY A 291 4.56 13.05 -5.88
C GLY A 291 4.59 13.20 -4.38
N ASP A 292 3.48 13.63 -3.81
CA ASP A 292 3.37 13.89 -2.37
C ASP A 292 3.38 12.60 -1.54
N GLU A 293 2.88 11.50 -2.10
CA GLU A 293 2.75 10.22 -1.40
C GLU A 293 3.84 9.22 -1.76
N MET A 294 4.48 9.36 -2.93
CA MET A 294 5.43 8.38 -3.45
C MET A 294 6.58 8.07 -2.48
N GLU A 295 7.15 9.09 -1.84
CA GLU A 295 8.26 8.89 -0.90
C GLU A 295 7.80 8.21 0.39
N TYR A 296 6.59 8.52 0.87
CA TYR A 296 5.99 7.80 2.00
C TYR A 296 5.65 6.36 1.61
N LEU A 297 5.08 6.14 0.42
CA LEU A 297 4.78 4.80 -0.08
C LEU A 297 6.02 3.92 -0.18
N LYS A 298 7.18 4.48 -0.57
CA LYS A 298 8.45 3.73 -0.58
C LYS A 298 8.83 3.24 0.82
N GLU A 299 8.73 4.09 1.84
CA GLU A 299 9.04 3.72 3.22
C GLU A 299 8.01 2.72 3.79
N GLU A 300 6.71 2.89 3.47
CA GLU A 300 5.67 1.93 3.85
C GLU A 300 5.93 0.55 3.22
N LEU A 301 6.21 0.49 1.92
CA LEU A 301 6.48 -0.77 1.23
C LEU A 301 7.74 -1.46 1.74
N LYS A 302 8.77 -0.69 2.09
CA LYS A 302 10.00 -1.21 2.70
C LYS A 302 9.72 -1.86 4.06
N ASP A 303 8.92 -1.23 4.91
CA ASP A 303 8.47 -1.78 6.18
C ASP A 303 7.63 -3.04 5.98
N ILE A 304 6.65 -3.00 5.07
CA ILE A 304 5.78 -4.14 4.74
C ILE A 304 6.62 -5.34 4.31
N ILE A 305 7.57 -5.14 3.38
CA ILE A 305 8.48 -6.18 2.89
C ILE A 305 9.27 -6.79 4.07
N GLY A 306 9.81 -5.96 4.96
CA GLY A 306 10.54 -6.42 6.15
C GLY A 306 9.66 -7.24 7.11
N ARG A 307 8.43 -6.78 7.36
CA ARG A 307 7.51 -7.42 8.34
C ARG A 307 6.93 -8.75 7.86
N ILE A 308 6.73 -8.95 6.57
CA ILE A 308 6.23 -10.23 6.04
C ILE A 308 7.31 -11.31 5.98
N ASP A 309 8.59 -10.93 6.13
CA ASP A 309 9.73 -11.86 6.00
C ASP A 309 9.67 -13.01 7.00
N ASN A 310 9.19 -12.77 8.18
CA ASN A 310 9.15 -13.75 9.26
C ASN A 310 7.81 -14.49 9.41
N THR A 311 6.79 -14.16 8.61
CA THR A 311 5.41 -14.63 8.84
C THR A 311 4.86 -15.59 7.80
N VAL A 312 5.44 -15.60 6.60
CA VAL A 312 4.97 -16.44 5.48
C VAL A 312 6.18 -17.20 4.93
N GLY A 313 5.96 -18.41 4.43
CA GLY A 313 7.00 -19.22 3.81
C GLY A 313 7.75 -18.51 2.66
N GLU A 314 8.18 -19.24 1.65
CA GLU A 314 8.87 -18.64 0.51
C GLU A 314 7.98 -17.57 -0.15
N LYS A 315 8.49 -16.36 -0.31
CA LYS A 315 7.79 -15.24 -0.92
C LYS A 315 8.59 -14.64 -2.06
N ARG A 316 7.89 -14.15 -3.08
CA ARG A 316 8.47 -13.44 -4.19
C ARG A 316 7.74 -12.11 -4.36
N ILE A 317 8.49 -11.08 -4.72
CA ILE A 317 7.98 -9.73 -4.93
C ILE A 317 8.29 -9.32 -6.37
N ALA A 318 7.29 -8.78 -7.06
CA ALA A 318 7.41 -8.12 -8.34
C ALA A 318 6.91 -6.69 -8.24
N MET A 319 7.37 -5.82 -9.13
CA MET A 319 6.95 -4.42 -9.17
C MET A 319 6.73 -3.96 -10.60
N THR A 320 5.69 -3.16 -10.79
CA THR A 320 5.41 -2.48 -12.05
C THR A 320 5.13 -1.01 -11.72
N PHE A 321 5.81 -0.12 -12.39
CA PHE A 321 5.59 1.32 -12.29
C PHE A 321 5.07 1.81 -13.62
N TYR A 322 4.08 2.70 -13.60
CA TYR A 322 3.54 3.23 -14.83
C TYR A 322 3.32 4.74 -14.75
N ARG A 323 3.24 5.34 -15.90
CA ARG A 323 2.91 6.74 -16.14
C ARG A 323 1.95 6.82 -17.32
N ASP A 324 1.75 8.00 -17.85
CA ASP A 324 0.90 8.15 -19.01
C ASP A 324 1.63 8.02 -20.36
N GLN A 325 0.85 8.02 -21.43
CA GLN A 325 1.37 7.96 -22.80
C GLN A 325 2.06 9.27 -23.16
N GLY A 326 3.32 9.16 -23.63
CA GLY A 326 4.12 10.32 -23.98
C GLY A 326 5.15 10.72 -22.94
N ASP A 327 5.09 10.12 -21.76
CA ASP A 327 6.09 10.30 -20.71
C ASP A 327 7.43 9.62 -21.04
N GLU A 328 8.42 9.81 -20.17
CA GLU A 328 9.74 9.17 -20.27
C GLU A 328 9.64 7.66 -20.48
N TYR A 329 8.65 7.04 -19.83
CA TYR A 329 8.25 5.64 -20.03
C TYR A 329 6.76 5.49 -19.70
N VAL A 330 6.09 4.55 -20.36
CA VAL A 330 4.69 4.21 -20.02
C VAL A 330 4.67 3.15 -18.93
N VAL A 331 5.47 2.09 -19.04
CA VAL A 331 5.56 1.04 -18.03
C VAL A 331 7.03 0.65 -17.82
N LYS A 332 7.42 0.52 -16.57
CA LYS A 332 8.72 0.02 -16.13
C LYS A 332 8.49 -1.10 -15.11
N ASP A 333 9.04 -2.26 -15.35
CA ASP A 333 8.69 -3.45 -14.59
C ASP A 333 9.90 -4.25 -14.11
N PHE A 334 9.67 -4.99 -13.03
CA PHE A 334 10.61 -5.90 -12.40
C PHE A 334 9.88 -7.18 -12.05
N ASP A 335 10.32 -8.30 -12.63
CA ASP A 335 9.69 -9.60 -12.43
C ASP A 335 9.92 -10.14 -11.01
N PHE A 336 9.26 -11.23 -10.67
CA PHE A 336 9.28 -11.82 -9.34
C PHE A 336 10.69 -12.22 -8.89
N THR A 337 11.11 -11.69 -7.77
CA THR A 337 12.36 -12.04 -7.08
C THR A 337 12.08 -12.45 -5.63
N SER A 338 12.81 -13.43 -5.12
CA SER A 338 12.86 -13.76 -3.69
C SER A 338 13.91 -12.93 -2.93
N ASN A 339 14.71 -12.16 -3.66
CA ASN A 339 15.70 -11.25 -3.09
C ASN A 339 15.05 -9.92 -2.69
N LEU A 340 14.67 -9.79 -1.41
CA LEU A 340 14.00 -8.60 -0.89
C LEU A 340 14.86 -7.33 -1.01
N ASN A 341 16.18 -7.44 -0.91
CA ASN A 341 17.08 -6.30 -1.10
C ASN A 341 17.05 -5.79 -2.55
N GLU A 342 16.94 -6.69 -3.51
CA GLU A 342 16.80 -6.33 -4.93
C GLU A 342 15.47 -5.60 -5.17
N ALA A 343 14.37 -6.11 -4.62
CA ALA A 343 13.06 -5.46 -4.69
C ALA A 343 13.11 -4.04 -4.10
N GLN A 344 13.72 -3.87 -2.92
CA GLN A 344 13.89 -2.55 -2.31
C GLN A 344 14.79 -1.61 -3.13
N MET A 345 15.88 -2.11 -3.70
CA MET A 345 16.73 -1.29 -4.58
C MET A 345 15.97 -0.83 -5.83
N ASN A 346 15.13 -1.68 -6.40
CA ASN A 346 14.31 -1.32 -7.56
C ASN A 346 13.27 -0.25 -7.20
N LEU A 347 12.62 -0.38 -6.04
CA LEU A 347 11.68 0.61 -5.52
C LEU A 347 12.35 1.97 -5.28
N ASN A 348 13.49 2.00 -4.61
CA ASN A 348 14.20 3.23 -4.24
C ASN A 348 14.67 4.06 -5.46
N LYS A 349 14.82 3.43 -6.63
CA LYS A 349 15.22 4.11 -7.87
C LYS A 349 14.05 4.82 -8.57
N GLN A 350 12.82 4.58 -8.14
CA GLN A 350 11.65 5.18 -8.79
C GLN A 350 11.34 6.56 -8.19
N TYR A 351 10.70 7.39 -8.97
CA TYR A 351 10.26 8.73 -8.58
C TYR A 351 9.00 9.09 -9.36
N ALA A 352 8.17 9.92 -8.76
CA ALA A 352 6.99 10.46 -9.42
C ALA A 352 7.39 11.54 -10.44
N GLY A 353 6.73 11.55 -11.59
CA GLY A 353 6.97 12.54 -12.64
C GLY A 353 6.22 12.16 -13.92
N GLY A 354 6.02 13.12 -14.81
CA GLY A 354 5.15 12.93 -15.97
C GLY A 354 3.69 13.12 -15.62
N GLY A 355 2.80 12.53 -16.42
CA GLY A 355 1.37 12.82 -16.44
C GLY A 355 1.07 14.10 -17.22
N GLY A 356 -0.08 14.22 -17.85
CA GLY A 356 -0.45 15.37 -18.67
C GLY A 356 -1.92 15.72 -18.55
N ASP A 357 -2.77 14.75 -18.45
CA ASP A 357 -4.20 14.82 -18.17
C ASP A 357 -4.52 14.02 -16.89
N TYR A 358 -5.79 13.76 -16.64
CA TYR A 358 -6.20 13.08 -15.42
C TYR A 358 -6.15 11.57 -15.55
N GLU A 359 -6.44 11.05 -16.74
CA GLU A 359 -6.43 9.62 -17.02
C GLU A 359 -4.99 9.13 -17.27
N GLU A 360 -4.69 7.91 -16.83
CA GLU A 360 -3.35 7.34 -16.87
C GLU A 360 -3.34 5.92 -17.48
N ALA A 361 -2.17 5.38 -17.84
CA ALA A 361 -2.05 4.10 -18.57
C ALA A 361 -2.18 2.84 -17.69
N VAL A 362 -3.23 2.79 -16.86
CA VAL A 362 -3.53 1.68 -15.94
C VAL A 362 -3.67 0.34 -16.68
N GLU A 363 -4.32 0.34 -17.86
CA GLU A 363 -4.55 -0.87 -18.67
C GLU A 363 -3.24 -1.49 -19.15
N LYS A 364 -2.23 -0.68 -19.46
CA LYS A 364 -0.91 -1.16 -19.88
C LYS A 364 -0.13 -1.72 -18.71
N ALA A 365 -0.21 -1.05 -17.55
CA ALA A 365 0.39 -1.56 -16.31
C ALA A 365 -0.21 -2.92 -15.94
N MET A 366 -1.53 -3.07 -15.96
CA MET A 366 -2.21 -4.34 -15.72
C MET A 366 -1.77 -5.43 -16.70
N LYS A 367 -1.70 -5.10 -18.00
CA LYS A 367 -1.26 -6.06 -19.03
C LYS A 367 0.15 -6.58 -18.76
N ILE A 368 1.07 -5.72 -18.38
CA ILE A 368 2.44 -6.11 -18.03
C ILE A 368 2.45 -6.91 -16.73
N ALA A 369 1.75 -6.44 -15.68
CA ALA A 369 1.67 -7.14 -14.40
C ALA A 369 1.11 -8.57 -14.53
N MET A 370 0.05 -8.77 -15.33
CA MET A 370 -0.54 -10.10 -15.56
C MET A 370 0.37 -11.02 -16.39
N SER A 371 1.30 -10.46 -17.19
CA SER A 371 2.26 -11.24 -18.00
C SER A 371 3.47 -11.75 -17.22
N LYS A 372 3.64 -11.35 -15.95
CA LYS A 372 4.79 -11.77 -15.13
C LYS A 372 4.74 -13.24 -14.75
N SER A 373 5.88 -13.74 -14.28
CA SER A 373 6.06 -15.16 -13.93
C SER A 373 5.39 -15.56 -12.61
N TRP A 374 4.07 -15.36 -12.50
CA TRP A 374 3.27 -15.78 -11.35
C TRP A 374 3.40 -17.28 -11.09
N ASN A 375 3.58 -17.66 -9.83
CA ASN A 375 3.66 -19.06 -9.45
C ASN A 375 2.25 -19.68 -9.38
N GLU A 376 1.92 -20.56 -10.32
CA GLU A 376 0.60 -21.26 -10.37
C GLU A 376 0.29 -22.06 -9.09
N ASN A 377 1.32 -22.46 -8.36
CA ASN A 377 1.19 -23.21 -7.11
C ASN A 377 1.32 -22.31 -5.87
N ALA A 378 1.43 -20.99 -6.02
CA ALA A 378 1.47 -20.11 -4.87
C ALA A 378 0.21 -20.26 -4.02
N ARG A 379 0.38 -20.21 -2.70
CA ARG A 379 -0.70 -20.25 -1.71
C ARG A 379 -1.65 -19.05 -1.88
N ALA A 380 -1.07 -17.87 -2.14
CA ALA A 380 -1.81 -16.69 -2.53
C ALA A 380 -1.01 -15.87 -3.56
N ARG A 381 -1.74 -15.14 -4.40
CA ARG A 381 -1.22 -14.18 -5.40
C ARG A 381 -1.95 -12.89 -5.18
N LEU A 382 -1.21 -11.87 -4.74
CA LEU A 382 -1.75 -10.58 -4.36
C LEU A 382 -1.14 -9.49 -5.24
N MET A 383 -1.97 -8.70 -5.88
CA MET A 383 -1.57 -7.52 -6.63
C MET A 383 -2.12 -6.27 -5.94
N PHE A 384 -1.25 -5.48 -5.35
CA PHE A 384 -1.58 -4.16 -4.84
C PHE A 384 -1.44 -3.15 -5.97
N LEU A 385 -2.55 -2.50 -6.33
CA LEU A 385 -2.61 -1.50 -7.40
C LEU A 385 -2.76 -0.11 -6.77
N LEU A 386 -1.67 0.65 -6.73
CA LEU A 386 -1.60 1.99 -6.12
C LEU A 386 -1.81 3.04 -7.20
N LEU A 387 -2.81 3.90 -7.06
CA LEU A 387 -3.20 4.89 -8.07
C LEU A 387 -4.08 6.00 -7.50
N ASP A 388 -4.13 7.14 -8.22
CA ASP A 388 -5.04 8.26 -7.96
C ASP A 388 -5.94 8.60 -9.16
N ALA A 389 -5.69 8.01 -10.33
CA ALA A 389 -6.38 8.32 -11.57
C ALA A 389 -6.92 7.07 -12.30
N PRO A 390 -8.01 7.18 -13.09
CA PRO A 390 -8.57 6.07 -13.84
C PRO A 390 -7.82 5.87 -15.16
N PRO A 391 -7.99 4.71 -15.83
CA PRO A 391 -7.54 4.55 -17.20
C PRO A 391 -8.41 5.36 -18.18
N HIS A 392 -7.85 5.74 -19.32
CA HIS A 392 -8.60 6.41 -20.40
C HIS A 392 -9.80 5.58 -20.84
N LEU A 393 -10.99 6.21 -20.91
CA LEU A 393 -12.25 5.57 -21.30
C LEU A 393 -12.32 5.41 -22.81
N THR A 394 -11.71 4.33 -23.34
CA THR A 394 -11.78 3.92 -24.74
C THR A 394 -12.21 2.48 -24.87
N GLU A 395 -12.82 2.06 -25.99
CA GLU A 395 -13.23 0.67 -26.22
C GLU A 395 -12.03 -0.31 -26.08
N GLU A 396 -10.86 0.06 -26.61
CA GLU A 396 -9.64 -0.76 -26.52
C GLU A 396 -9.17 -0.95 -25.07
N ASN A 397 -9.22 0.11 -24.26
CA ASN A 397 -8.80 0.05 -22.87
C ASN A 397 -9.80 -0.74 -22.01
N ILE A 398 -11.11 -0.55 -22.26
CA ILE A 398 -12.16 -1.34 -21.60
C ILE A 398 -11.95 -2.84 -21.88
N GLU A 399 -11.78 -3.21 -23.16
CA GLU A 399 -11.53 -4.60 -23.55
C GLU A 399 -10.24 -5.14 -22.91
N THR A 400 -9.15 -4.36 -22.92
CA THR A 400 -7.88 -4.74 -22.29
C THR A 400 -8.07 -4.98 -20.80
N ILE A 401 -8.74 -4.10 -20.07
CA ILE A 401 -9.00 -4.23 -18.63
C ILE A 401 -9.81 -5.49 -18.33
N HIS A 402 -10.90 -5.73 -19.08
CA HIS A 402 -11.70 -6.96 -18.93
C HIS A 402 -10.87 -8.22 -19.16
N GLN A 403 -9.99 -8.22 -20.16
CA GLN A 403 -9.08 -9.35 -20.42
C GLN A 403 -8.11 -9.56 -19.25
N GLN A 404 -7.51 -8.48 -18.70
CA GLN A 404 -6.58 -8.62 -17.58
C GLN A 404 -7.29 -9.09 -16.30
N ILE A 405 -8.50 -8.62 -16.04
CA ILE A 405 -9.34 -9.10 -14.93
C ILE A 405 -9.66 -10.58 -15.10
N LYS A 406 -10.06 -11.03 -16.31
CA LYS A 406 -10.30 -12.46 -16.60
C LYS A 406 -9.05 -13.32 -16.38
N ILE A 407 -7.85 -12.81 -16.71
CA ILE A 407 -6.57 -13.49 -16.42
C ILE A 407 -6.36 -13.56 -14.91
N ALA A 408 -6.52 -12.45 -14.20
CA ALA A 408 -6.38 -12.43 -12.74
C ALA A 408 -7.32 -13.41 -12.05
N GLN A 409 -8.59 -13.45 -12.45
CA GLN A 409 -9.58 -14.41 -11.96
C GLN A 409 -9.11 -15.85 -12.19
N LYS A 410 -8.78 -16.19 -13.44
CA LYS A 410 -8.36 -17.54 -13.86
C LYS A 410 -7.13 -18.03 -13.09
N GLU A 411 -6.17 -17.13 -12.87
CA GLU A 411 -4.94 -17.46 -12.14
C GLU A 411 -5.11 -17.32 -10.61
N GLY A 412 -6.24 -16.82 -10.13
CA GLY A 412 -6.50 -16.62 -8.69
C GLY A 412 -5.67 -15.49 -8.10
N ILE A 413 -5.34 -14.49 -8.92
CA ILE A 413 -4.68 -13.25 -8.49
C ILE A 413 -5.75 -12.33 -7.91
N LYS A 414 -5.57 -11.88 -6.67
CA LYS A 414 -6.45 -10.91 -6.03
C LYS A 414 -5.91 -9.52 -6.28
N ILE A 415 -6.70 -8.68 -6.94
CA ILE A 415 -6.37 -7.26 -7.11
C ILE A 415 -6.88 -6.51 -5.89
N ILE A 416 -5.99 -5.78 -5.26
CA ILE A 416 -6.23 -4.97 -4.06
C ILE A 416 -5.83 -3.55 -4.42
N PRO A 417 -6.77 -2.73 -4.92
CA PRO A 417 -6.50 -1.33 -5.17
C PRO A 417 -6.18 -0.59 -3.87
N VAL A 418 -5.23 0.34 -3.94
CA VAL A 418 -4.89 1.30 -2.88
C VAL A 418 -5.02 2.69 -3.51
N VAL A 419 -6.17 3.31 -3.30
CA VAL A 419 -6.49 4.59 -3.94
C VAL A 419 -5.91 5.73 -3.11
N ALA A 420 -5.12 6.57 -3.79
CA ALA A 420 -4.39 7.69 -3.23
C ALA A 420 -5.20 9.01 -3.29
N SER A 421 -4.59 10.14 -2.90
CA SER A 421 -5.20 11.45 -2.93
C SER A 421 -5.47 11.92 -4.36
N GLY A 422 -6.46 12.80 -4.54
CA GLY A 422 -6.80 13.32 -5.88
C GLY A 422 -7.80 12.47 -6.68
N ALA A 423 -8.07 11.24 -6.25
CA ALA A 423 -9.02 10.34 -6.90
C ALA A 423 -10.46 10.86 -6.84
N ASP A 424 -11.25 10.54 -7.87
CA ASP A 424 -12.67 10.85 -7.96
C ASP A 424 -13.58 9.62 -7.74
N LYS A 425 -14.89 9.80 -7.88
CA LYS A 425 -15.88 8.72 -7.76
C LYS A 425 -15.76 7.66 -8.86
N THR A 426 -15.21 8.01 -10.01
CA THR A 426 -14.96 7.05 -11.10
C THR A 426 -13.87 6.08 -10.68
N VAL A 427 -12.78 6.59 -10.10
CA VAL A 427 -11.69 5.76 -9.55
C VAL A 427 -12.20 4.86 -8.43
N GLU A 428 -12.93 5.42 -7.44
CA GLU A 428 -13.51 4.61 -6.35
C GLU A 428 -14.30 3.44 -6.92
N MET A 429 -15.25 3.71 -7.81
CA MET A 429 -16.17 2.68 -8.29
C MET A 429 -15.47 1.65 -9.17
N LEU A 430 -14.61 2.11 -10.09
CA LEU A 430 -13.86 1.22 -10.98
C LEU A 430 -12.92 0.31 -10.19
N MET A 431 -12.25 0.83 -9.17
CA MET A 431 -11.35 0.06 -8.32
C MET A 431 -12.10 -0.92 -7.42
N ARG A 432 -13.30 -0.58 -6.97
CA ARG A 432 -14.20 -1.52 -6.28
C ARG A 432 -14.65 -2.65 -7.24
N PHE A 433 -14.92 -2.37 -8.52
CA PHE A 433 -15.17 -3.42 -9.51
C PHE A 433 -13.95 -4.35 -9.68
N PHE A 434 -12.73 -3.81 -9.73
CA PHE A 434 -11.52 -4.64 -9.86
C PHE A 434 -11.35 -5.56 -8.65
N SER A 435 -11.53 -5.02 -7.44
CA SER A 435 -11.37 -5.80 -6.22
C SER A 435 -12.42 -6.92 -6.10
N ILE A 436 -13.69 -6.59 -6.28
CA ILE A 436 -14.79 -7.58 -6.15
C ILE A 436 -14.71 -8.66 -7.25
N SER A 437 -14.32 -8.28 -8.47
CA SER A 437 -14.18 -9.22 -9.60
C SER A 437 -13.13 -10.29 -9.34
N THR A 438 -12.07 -9.96 -8.60
CA THR A 438 -10.91 -10.84 -8.37
C THR A 438 -10.84 -11.40 -6.95
N ASN A 439 -11.93 -11.27 -6.18
CA ASN A 439 -12.00 -11.70 -4.79
C ASN A 439 -10.97 -10.99 -3.87
N GLY A 440 -10.64 -9.76 -4.22
CA GLY A 440 -9.82 -8.85 -3.43
C GLY A 440 -10.64 -7.98 -2.49
N THR A 441 -10.05 -6.88 -2.06
CA THR A 441 -10.69 -5.84 -1.24
C THR A 441 -10.21 -4.46 -1.71
N TYR A 442 -11.02 -3.44 -1.51
CA TYR A 442 -10.71 -2.06 -1.85
C TYR A 442 -10.07 -1.36 -0.66
N VAL A 443 -8.94 -0.70 -0.88
CA VAL A 443 -8.22 0.11 0.11
C VAL A 443 -8.12 1.53 -0.43
N PHE A 444 -8.17 2.51 0.46
CA PHE A 444 -8.03 3.93 0.12
C PHE A 444 -7.27 4.65 1.22
N LEU A 445 -6.48 5.65 0.87
CA LEU A 445 -5.79 6.52 1.82
C LEU A 445 -6.78 7.52 2.43
N THR A 446 -6.45 8.07 3.60
CA THR A 446 -7.29 9.01 4.34
C THR A 446 -6.55 10.27 4.74
N ASP A 447 -7.29 11.36 4.97
CA ASP A 447 -6.75 12.65 5.41
C ASP A 447 -6.15 12.63 6.83
N ASP A 448 -6.36 11.54 7.59
CA ASP A 448 -5.87 11.43 8.98
C ASP A 448 -4.34 11.45 9.08
N SER A 449 -3.64 11.09 8.01
CA SER A 449 -2.18 11.17 7.91
C SER A 449 -1.67 12.61 7.77
N GLY A 450 -2.46 13.51 7.22
CA GLY A 450 -2.05 14.86 6.82
C GLY A 450 -1.04 14.88 5.65
N VAL A 451 -0.94 13.81 4.88
CA VAL A 451 -0.05 13.66 3.71
C VAL A 451 -0.90 13.62 2.45
N GLY A 452 -0.40 14.21 1.37
CA GLY A 452 -1.08 14.26 0.08
C GLY A 452 -2.13 15.37 -0.04
N ASN A 453 -2.79 15.41 -1.18
CA ASN A 453 -3.95 16.25 -1.43
C ASN A 453 -5.18 15.70 -0.67
N PRO A 454 -6.33 16.40 -0.65
CA PRO A 454 -7.54 15.85 -0.04
C PRO A 454 -7.93 14.49 -0.61
N HIS A 455 -8.16 13.52 0.27
CA HIS A 455 -8.57 12.17 -0.11
C HIS A 455 -10.07 12.09 -0.28
N LEU A 456 -10.49 11.28 -1.27
CA LEU A 456 -11.89 11.01 -1.50
C LEU A 456 -12.49 10.27 -0.31
N LYS A 457 -13.57 10.81 0.27
CA LYS A 457 -14.37 10.06 1.23
C LYS A 457 -15.16 8.98 0.49
N PRO A 458 -14.99 7.70 0.86
CA PRO A 458 -15.68 6.61 0.18
C PRO A 458 -17.20 6.72 0.37
N THR A 459 -17.94 6.08 -0.53
CA THR A 459 -19.41 6.09 -0.53
C THR A 459 -20.04 5.32 0.63
N THR A 460 -19.26 4.62 1.43
CA THR A 460 -19.70 3.95 2.66
C THR A 460 -19.10 4.62 3.89
N SER A 461 -19.82 4.60 5.02
CA SER A 461 -19.30 5.04 6.32
C SER A 461 -18.80 3.91 7.22
N LYS A 462 -18.85 2.67 6.73
CA LYS A 462 -18.51 1.47 7.51
C LYS A 462 -17.08 1.03 7.21
N TYR A 463 -16.11 1.76 7.71
CA TYR A 463 -14.69 1.39 7.65
C TYR A 463 -13.98 1.85 8.91
N GLU A 464 -12.88 1.21 9.23
CA GLU A 464 -11.94 1.61 10.28
C GLU A 464 -10.68 2.18 9.63
N VAL A 465 -10.12 3.22 10.23
CA VAL A 465 -8.86 3.82 9.78
C VAL A 465 -7.71 3.21 10.57
N GLU A 466 -6.73 2.72 9.87
CA GLU A 466 -5.50 2.17 10.45
C GLU A 466 -4.27 2.66 9.65
N LYS A 467 -3.07 2.39 10.11
CA LYS A 467 -1.86 2.70 9.34
C LYS A 467 -1.80 1.82 8.09
N LEU A 468 -1.42 2.40 6.95
CA LEU A 468 -1.38 1.70 5.66
C LEU A 468 -0.52 0.43 5.72
N ASN A 469 0.66 0.50 6.34
CA ASN A 469 1.54 -0.66 6.47
C ASN A 469 0.93 -1.77 7.34
N ASP A 470 0.23 -1.42 8.43
CA ASP A 470 -0.47 -2.39 9.27
C ASP A 470 -1.60 -3.07 8.50
N LEU A 471 -2.39 -2.26 7.75
CA LEU A 471 -3.48 -2.75 6.91
C LEU A 471 -2.98 -3.73 5.85
N ILE A 472 -1.95 -3.35 5.09
CA ILE A 472 -1.41 -4.21 4.02
C ILE A 472 -0.83 -5.51 4.60
N VAL A 473 -0.07 -5.43 5.69
CA VAL A 473 0.46 -6.64 6.36
C VAL A 473 -0.68 -7.53 6.87
N ARG A 474 -1.74 -6.94 7.43
CA ARG A 474 -2.94 -7.67 7.87
C ARG A 474 -3.63 -8.38 6.70
N LEU A 475 -3.78 -7.71 5.56
CA LEU A 475 -4.36 -8.30 4.35
C LEU A 475 -3.50 -9.44 3.80
N ILE A 476 -2.19 -9.26 3.72
CA ILE A 476 -1.27 -10.32 3.29
C ILE A 476 -1.42 -11.55 4.20
N LYS A 477 -1.42 -11.36 5.52
CA LYS A 477 -1.64 -12.46 6.49
C LYS A 477 -3.01 -13.10 6.31
N LYS A 478 -4.08 -12.32 6.16
CA LYS A 478 -5.45 -12.81 5.93
C LYS A 478 -5.51 -13.72 4.69
N TYR A 479 -4.98 -13.26 3.57
CA TYR A 479 -5.03 -14.01 2.31
C TYR A 479 -4.02 -15.16 2.24
N ALA A 480 -2.93 -15.11 2.98
CA ALA A 480 -1.99 -16.21 3.13
C ALA A 480 -2.41 -17.20 4.23
N ASN A 481 -3.40 -16.88 5.07
CA ASN A 481 -3.79 -17.65 6.27
C ASN A 481 -2.57 -17.93 7.16
N ALA A 482 -1.82 -16.87 7.46
CA ALA A 482 -0.58 -16.91 8.26
C ALA A 482 -0.84 -16.40 9.69
#